data_e6e475c2504a06a9337c533fc79fb905
#
_entry.id   e6e475c2504a06a9337c533fc79fb905
#
_cell.length_a   1.000
_cell.length_b   1.000
_cell.length_c   1.000
_cell.angle_alpha   90.00
_cell.angle_beta   90.00
_cell.angle_gamma   90.00
#
_symmetry.space_group_name_H-M   'P 1'
#
loop_
_entity.id
_entity.type
_entity.pdbx_description
1 polymer ?
#
loop_
_entity_poly.entity_id
_entity_poly.type
_entity_poly.pdbx_seq_one_letter_code
_entity_poly.pdbx_strand_id
1 'polypeptide(L)'
;MKKLLLLTSVLAWISGASAEEKPKLIVGVVISHFYPEWMDMYGNELSENGLKRVMKQGARVNVNYNYFYTQTGVDHASIYTGMLPTEHGIVSRAWYDRLRRKRQYSTQSDRYTEIGDQQADSIKSLSPDYLQTMSLGSAMKWNNPMSRVFSVAMNGDEAVLSGGSSADMAIWFSEKTGKWVSSSYYCSELPEWLRMYNTWVESDHFVNKGWMMLSDEDKSAARIRLTNHFYYDIARAKKEYNTYRVLKATPYANTLVRVLAEKLIDEERLGVDNDPDLLALNFSCLDYMSRDFTIDSSEEKDMLVRLDMDIAALVSKLDARVGKGNYTLFVTFSEMRELMPEDLRKIKVNSDYFSIFKAVALLKSYLGLVYGPGDWISDYDQGQIYLNRELIEQKKINLKEMQDKVADFMIEFEGVAKVMTAYSLTHTSFPEGVNRLVQNSFSHKRSGDVFFCIHPTWVSE
;
A
#
# COMPACT_ATOMS: atom_id res chain seq x y z
N MET A 1 -38.87 9.63 52.86
CA MET A 1 -37.41 9.83 52.86
C MET A 1 -36.62 8.66 52.24
N LYS A 2 -36.93 7.35 52.47
CA LYS A 2 -36.15 6.21 51.87
C LYS A 2 -36.23 6.09 50.35
N LYS A 3 -37.30 6.56 49.68
CA LYS A 3 -37.44 6.53 48.22
C LYS A 3 -36.63 7.64 47.49
N LEU A 4 -36.36 8.75 48.19
CA LEU A 4 -35.54 9.86 47.62
C LEU A 4 -34.05 9.55 47.62
N LEU A 5 -33.55 8.77 48.60
CA LEU A 5 -32.19 8.32 48.70
C LEU A 5 -31.80 7.29 47.63
N LEU A 6 -32.80 6.45 47.18
CA LEU A 6 -32.55 5.46 46.11
C LEU A 6 -32.43 6.13 44.72
N LEU A 7 -33.18 7.22 44.50
CA LEU A 7 -33.09 7.96 43.21
C LEU A 7 -31.75 8.70 43.06
N THR A 8 -31.22 9.26 44.15
CA THR A 8 -29.93 9.95 44.15
C THR A 8 -28.75 9.00 43.97
N SER A 9 -28.83 7.75 44.47
CA SER A 9 -27.80 6.76 44.28
C SER A 9 -27.77 6.16 42.87
N VAL A 10 -28.91 6.05 42.19
CA VAL A 10 -28.99 5.63 40.78
C VAL A 10 -28.48 6.72 39.85
N LEU A 11 -28.77 8.02 40.12
CA LEU A 11 -28.21 9.13 39.36
C LEU A 11 -26.68 9.28 39.54
N ALA A 12 -26.14 8.95 40.70
CA ALA A 12 -24.69 8.97 40.94
C ALA A 12 -23.96 7.84 40.20
N TRP A 13 -24.65 6.73 39.89
CA TRP A 13 -24.06 5.65 39.07
C TRP A 13 -24.10 5.93 37.56
N ILE A 14 -25.00 6.77 37.08
CA ILE A 14 -25.10 7.16 35.66
C ILE A 14 -24.10 8.28 35.32
N SER A 15 -23.65 9.06 36.30
CA SER A 15 -22.64 10.11 36.08
C SER A 15 -21.19 9.57 36.06
N GLY A 16 -20.99 8.26 36.20
CA GLY A 16 -19.67 7.61 36.12
C GLY A 16 -19.33 6.98 34.78
N ALA A 17 -20.17 7.13 33.76
CA ALA A 17 -19.75 6.86 32.39
C ALA A 17 -18.88 8.06 31.95
N SER A 18 -17.59 8.02 32.22
CA SER A 18 -16.65 8.95 31.57
C SER A 18 -16.86 8.76 30.06
N ALA A 19 -17.20 9.84 29.37
CA ALA A 19 -17.15 9.85 27.93
C ALA A 19 -15.72 9.40 27.58
N GLU A 20 -15.60 8.32 26.83
CA GLU A 20 -14.32 7.82 26.36
C GLU A 20 -13.65 8.97 25.63
N GLU A 21 -12.55 9.49 26.18
CA GLU A 21 -11.87 10.63 25.59
C GLU A 21 -11.43 10.23 24.18
N LYS A 22 -11.85 10.99 23.19
CA LYS A 22 -11.45 10.78 21.80
C LYS A 22 -9.92 10.89 21.70
N PRO A 23 -9.25 10.04 20.92
CA PRO A 23 -7.83 10.19 20.70
C PRO A 23 -7.57 11.55 20.03
N LYS A 24 -6.51 12.24 20.46
CA LYS A 24 -6.05 13.49 19.85
C LYS A 24 -5.31 13.26 18.54
N LEU A 25 -4.74 12.08 18.37
CA LEU A 25 -4.03 11.69 17.17
C LEU A 25 -4.34 10.23 16.82
N ILE A 26 -4.71 9.98 15.59
CA ILE A 26 -4.78 8.64 15.01
C ILE A 26 -3.56 8.45 14.14
N VAL A 27 -2.77 7.42 14.41
CA VAL A 27 -1.59 7.05 13.60
C VAL A 27 -1.87 5.70 12.95
N GLY A 28 -1.88 5.67 11.63
CA GLY A 28 -1.97 4.45 10.85
C GLY A 28 -0.60 4.07 10.30
N VAL A 29 -0.11 2.87 10.60
CA VAL A 29 1.09 2.31 9.98
C VAL A 29 0.70 1.13 9.13
N VAL A 30 0.89 1.25 7.83
CA VAL A 30 0.74 0.14 6.88
C VAL A 30 2.12 -0.40 6.56
N ILE A 31 2.33 -1.71 6.74
CA ILE A 31 3.58 -2.38 6.42
C ILE A 31 3.32 -3.26 5.19
N SER A 32 3.98 -2.93 4.08
CA SER A 32 3.83 -3.69 2.83
C SER A 32 4.67 -4.97 2.86
N HIS A 33 4.18 -6.03 2.21
CA HIS A 33 4.86 -7.33 2.05
C HIS A 33 5.32 -7.98 3.37
N PHE A 34 4.64 -7.65 4.48
CA PHE A 34 4.90 -8.29 5.75
C PHE A 34 4.34 -9.71 5.77
N TYR A 35 5.13 -10.63 6.26
CA TYR A 35 4.72 -12.02 6.45
C TYR A 35 4.19 -12.21 7.88
N PRO A 36 2.85 -12.35 8.08
CA PRO A 36 2.27 -12.38 9.43
C PRO A 36 2.84 -13.48 10.33
N GLU A 37 3.29 -14.59 9.74
CA GLU A 37 3.91 -15.71 10.43
C GLU A 37 5.22 -15.33 11.10
N TRP A 38 5.88 -14.26 10.70
CA TRP A 38 7.04 -13.73 11.43
C TRP A 38 6.71 -13.36 12.87
N MET A 39 5.48 -12.94 13.14
CA MET A 39 5.06 -12.66 14.53
C MET A 39 4.96 -13.94 15.35
N ASP A 40 4.61 -15.05 14.74
CA ASP A 40 4.55 -16.35 15.39
C ASP A 40 5.97 -16.97 15.50
N MET A 41 6.82 -16.78 14.46
CA MET A 41 8.19 -17.30 14.42
C MET A 41 9.15 -16.49 15.30
N TYR A 42 9.11 -15.18 15.23
CA TYR A 42 10.12 -14.28 15.81
C TYR A 42 9.55 -13.32 16.85
N GLY A 43 8.23 -13.27 17.06
CA GLY A 43 7.59 -12.30 17.96
C GLY A 43 8.15 -12.31 19.37
N ASN A 44 8.52 -13.49 19.91
CA ASN A 44 9.14 -13.59 21.22
C ASN A 44 10.60 -13.06 21.26
N GLU A 45 11.24 -12.94 20.12
CA GLU A 45 12.63 -12.51 19.97
C GLU A 45 12.75 -11.01 19.67
N LEU A 46 11.66 -10.36 19.28
CA LEU A 46 11.59 -8.91 19.08
C LEU A 46 11.68 -8.15 20.39
N SER A 47 11.93 -6.84 20.31
CA SER A 47 12.05 -5.98 21.50
C SER A 47 10.71 -5.84 22.23
N GLU A 48 10.77 -5.57 23.53
CA GLU A 48 9.57 -5.32 24.34
C GLU A 48 8.90 -3.97 24.02
N ASN A 49 9.58 -3.07 23.30
CA ASN A 49 9.13 -1.69 23.07
C ASN A 49 8.57 -1.45 21.65
N GLY A 50 8.76 -2.39 20.72
CA GLY A 50 8.33 -2.30 19.33
C GLY A 50 6.99 -2.99 19.07
N LEU A 51 6.92 -3.83 18.04
CA LEU A 51 5.71 -4.58 17.66
C LEU A 51 5.12 -5.39 18.81
N LYS A 52 5.97 -5.98 19.64
CA LYS A 52 5.56 -6.73 20.83
C LYS A 52 4.79 -5.86 21.84
N ARG A 53 5.22 -4.61 22.03
CA ARG A 53 4.50 -3.64 22.86
C ARG A 53 3.12 -3.32 22.26
N VAL A 54 3.07 -3.06 20.96
CA VAL A 54 1.81 -2.78 20.26
C VAL A 54 0.82 -3.94 20.44
N MET A 55 1.29 -5.17 20.28
CA MET A 55 0.45 -6.37 20.48
C MET A 55 0.00 -6.57 21.93
N LYS A 56 0.87 -6.31 22.92
CA LYS A 56 0.54 -6.51 24.34
C LYS A 56 -0.38 -5.43 24.91
N GLN A 57 -0.29 -4.20 24.42
CA GLN A 57 -1.06 -3.05 24.91
C GLN A 57 -2.31 -2.78 24.07
N GLY A 58 -2.41 -3.36 22.88
CA GLY A 58 -3.52 -3.23 21.95
C GLY A 58 -4.38 -4.47 21.84
N ALA A 59 -5.23 -4.48 20.80
CA ALA A 59 -6.02 -5.64 20.40
C ALA A 59 -5.53 -6.15 19.04
N ARG A 60 -5.39 -7.47 18.89
CA ARG A 60 -5.13 -8.11 17.59
C ARG A 60 -6.45 -8.48 16.93
N VAL A 61 -6.65 -8.04 15.71
CA VAL A 61 -7.83 -8.33 14.91
C VAL A 61 -7.39 -8.97 13.60
N ASN A 62 -8.00 -10.09 13.23
CA ASN A 62 -7.80 -10.68 11.92
C ASN A 62 -8.66 -9.94 10.90
N VAL A 63 -8.02 -9.37 9.89
CA VAL A 63 -8.68 -8.65 8.80
C VAL A 63 -8.60 -9.49 7.53
N ASN A 64 -9.74 -9.67 6.87
CA ASN A 64 -9.82 -10.29 5.56
C ASN A 64 -10.06 -9.22 4.50
N TYR A 65 -9.19 -9.13 3.54
CA TYR A 65 -9.41 -8.32 2.35
C TYR A 65 -10.39 -9.06 1.42
N ASN A 66 -11.62 -8.57 1.36
CA ASN A 66 -12.69 -9.21 0.59
C ASN A 66 -12.65 -8.81 -0.91
N TYR A 67 -11.47 -8.74 -1.50
CA TYR A 67 -11.23 -8.49 -2.92
C TYR A 67 -10.02 -9.32 -3.40
N PHE A 68 -9.89 -9.49 -4.70
CA PHE A 68 -8.91 -10.43 -5.27
C PHE A 68 -7.56 -9.79 -5.55
N TYR A 69 -7.55 -8.61 -6.17
CA TYR A 69 -6.30 -7.95 -6.58
C TYR A 69 -5.77 -7.07 -5.43
N THR A 70 -5.00 -7.67 -4.56
CA THR A 70 -4.21 -6.94 -3.56
C THR A 70 -3.03 -6.29 -4.26
N GLN A 71 -2.89 -5.00 -4.13
CA GLN A 71 -1.80 -4.19 -4.67
C GLN A 71 -1.65 -2.98 -3.76
N THR A 72 -0.43 -2.52 -3.58
CA THR A 72 -0.11 -1.44 -2.64
C THR A 72 -1.10 -0.27 -2.71
N GLY A 73 -1.37 0.29 -3.89
CA GLY A 73 -2.33 1.40 -4.02
C GLY A 73 -3.78 1.02 -3.75
N VAL A 74 -4.21 -0.18 -4.18
CA VAL A 74 -5.58 -0.69 -3.95
C VAL A 74 -5.80 -0.91 -2.46
N ASP A 75 -4.82 -1.52 -1.79
CA ASP A 75 -4.89 -1.82 -0.37
C ASP A 75 -4.92 -0.55 0.47
N HIS A 76 -4.08 0.45 0.16
CA HIS A 76 -4.12 1.75 0.84
C HIS A 76 -5.47 2.45 0.68
N ALA A 77 -6.03 2.46 -0.54
CA ALA A 77 -7.36 2.99 -0.77
C ALA A 77 -8.42 2.25 0.06
N SER A 78 -8.37 0.90 0.10
CA SER A 78 -9.31 0.09 0.88
C SER A 78 -9.17 0.30 2.38
N ILE A 79 -7.94 0.33 2.92
CA ILE A 79 -7.66 0.55 4.34
C ILE A 79 -8.18 1.91 4.80
N TYR A 80 -7.87 2.96 4.05
CA TYR A 80 -8.20 4.33 4.47
C TYR A 80 -9.59 4.82 4.05
N THR A 81 -10.34 4.06 3.23
CA THR A 81 -11.76 4.34 2.95
C THR A 81 -12.71 3.40 3.67
N GLY A 82 -12.23 2.22 4.08
CA GLY A 82 -13.08 1.13 4.59
C GLY A 82 -13.98 0.52 3.52
N MET A 83 -13.73 0.78 2.23
CA MET A 83 -14.56 0.38 1.10
C MET A 83 -13.84 -0.62 0.20
N LEU A 84 -14.59 -1.31 -0.64
CA LEU A 84 -14.06 -2.24 -1.64
C LEU A 84 -13.58 -1.51 -2.91
N PRO A 85 -12.67 -2.11 -3.70
CA PRO A 85 -12.21 -1.54 -4.98
C PRO A 85 -13.34 -1.17 -5.93
N THR A 86 -14.41 -1.95 -5.97
CA THR A 86 -15.61 -1.64 -6.77
C THR A 86 -16.29 -0.35 -6.31
N GLU A 87 -16.14 0.06 -5.06
CA GLU A 87 -16.78 1.23 -4.44
C GLU A 87 -15.85 2.45 -4.46
N HIS A 88 -14.61 2.31 -3.98
CA HIS A 88 -13.66 3.43 -3.99
C HIS A 88 -13.01 3.66 -5.36
N GLY A 89 -13.19 2.73 -6.31
CA GLY A 89 -12.82 2.88 -7.71
C GLY A 89 -11.35 2.64 -8.03
N ILE A 90 -10.46 2.47 -7.08
CA ILE A 90 -9.05 2.10 -7.32
C ILE A 90 -9.00 0.58 -7.48
N VAL A 91 -9.11 0.09 -8.70
CA VAL A 91 -9.24 -1.34 -9.02
C VAL A 91 -7.91 -2.00 -9.36
N SER A 92 -6.89 -1.20 -9.64
CA SER A 92 -5.53 -1.59 -9.97
C SER A 92 -4.62 -0.38 -9.88
N ARG A 93 -3.30 -0.58 -9.92
CA ARG A 93 -2.31 0.49 -10.07
C ARG A 93 -2.54 1.30 -11.36
N ALA A 94 -3.00 0.65 -12.42
CA ALA A 94 -3.35 1.29 -13.68
C ALA A 94 -4.48 0.53 -14.36
N TRP A 95 -5.21 1.19 -15.24
CA TRP A 95 -6.22 0.60 -16.11
C TRP A 95 -6.21 1.24 -17.49
N TYR A 96 -6.81 0.58 -18.47
CA TYR A 96 -7.02 1.17 -19.78
C TYR A 96 -8.24 2.08 -19.76
N ASP A 97 -8.00 3.39 -19.91
CA ASP A 97 -9.09 4.38 -20.09
C ASP A 97 -9.61 4.29 -21.53
N ARG A 98 -10.79 3.68 -21.69
CA ARG A 98 -11.41 3.45 -22.99
C ARG A 98 -11.80 4.73 -23.72
N LEU A 99 -12.10 5.83 -22.97
CA LEU A 99 -12.45 7.12 -23.56
C LEU A 99 -11.20 7.84 -24.09
N ARG A 100 -10.11 7.80 -23.33
CA ARG A 100 -8.83 8.43 -23.69
C ARG A 100 -7.95 7.52 -24.53
N ARG A 101 -8.31 6.23 -24.65
CA ARG A 101 -7.57 5.18 -25.38
C ARG A 101 -6.11 5.08 -24.93
N LYS A 102 -5.87 5.20 -23.64
CA LYS A 102 -4.53 5.11 -23.03
C LYS A 102 -4.57 4.49 -21.66
N ARG A 103 -3.42 3.99 -21.22
CA ARG A 103 -3.24 3.54 -19.84
C ARG A 103 -3.30 4.75 -18.90
N GLN A 104 -4.12 4.65 -17.86
CA GLN A 104 -4.27 5.62 -16.80
C GLN A 104 -3.79 5.02 -15.48
N TYR A 105 -2.84 5.66 -14.83
CA TYR A 105 -2.42 5.28 -13.48
C TYR A 105 -3.38 5.85 -12.44
N SER A 106 -3.57 5.10 -11.36
CA SER A 106 -4.60 5.36 -10.33
C SER A 106 -4.47 6.71 -9.61
N THR A 107 -3.28 7.26 -9.57
CA THR A 107 -2.99 8.55 -8.89
C THR A 107 -2.41 9.59 -9.82
N GLN A 108 -1.92 9.21 -11.01
CA GLN A 108 -1.26 10.15 -11.91
C GLN A 108 -2.25 11.13 -12.53
N SER A 109 -1.95 12.43 -12.40
CA SER A 109 -2.76 13.51 -12.93
C SER A 109 -1.95 14.42 -13.84
N ASP A 110 -2.58 14.84 -14.96
CA ASP A 110 -2.03 15.83 -15.88
C ASP A 110 -2.34 17.28 -15.42
N ARG A 111 -3.12 17.44 -14.33
CA ARG A 111 -3.56 18.76 -13.82
C ARG A 111 -2.64 19.34 -12.77
N TYR A 112 -1.80 18.53 -12.18
CA TYR A 112 -0.96 18.93 -11.06
C TYR A 112 0.51 18.65 -11.36
N THR A 113 1.39 19.37 -10.67
CA THR A 113 2.83 19.25 -10.75
C THR A 113 3.44 18.84 -9.43
N GLU A 114 4.59 18.21 -9.46
CA GLU A 114 5.33 17.87 -8.24
C GLU A 114 5.91 19.14 -7.61
N ILE A 115 5.80 19.24 -6.29
CA ILE A 115 6.28 20.38 -5.49
C ILE A 115 7.41 19.93 -4.58
N GLY A 116 8.51 20.69 -4.57
CA GLY A 116 9.69 20.44 -3.73
C GLY A 116 10.92 19.98 -4.45
N ASP A 117 10.83 19.68 -5.74
CA ASP A 117 11.95 19.39 -6.61
C ASP A 117 12.07 20.44 -7.72
N GLN A 118 13.04 21.33 -7.62
CA GLN A 118 13.27 22.41 -8.62
C GLN A 118 13.69 21.88 -10.00
N GLN A 119 14.08 20.61 -10.11
CA GLN A 119 14.41 19.99 -11.40
C GLN A 119 13.20 19.34 -12.07
N ALA A 120 12.03 19.47 -11.47
CA ALA A 120 10.80 18.75 -11.82
C ALA A 120 9.80 19.59 -12.63
N ASP A 121 10.19 20.71 -13.23
CA ASP A 121 9.31 21.66 -13.95
C ASP A 121 8.37 21.06 -15.02
N SER A 122 8.38 19.76 -15.21
CA SER A 122 7.50 19.06 -16.16
C SER A 122 7.02 17.69 -15.69
N ILE A 123 7.31 17.28 -14.45
CA ILE A 123 6.86 15.96 -13.97
C ILE A 123 5.39 16.06 -13.56
N LYS A 124 4.56 15.27 -14.24
CA LYS A 124 3.17 15.07 -13.85
C LYS A 124 3.13 14.57 -12.43
N SER A 125 2.33 15.21 -11.59
CA SER A 125 2.22 14.85 -10.20
C SER A 125 1.05 13.92 -9.92
N LEU A 126 0.97 13.50 -8.67
CA LEU A 126 -0.03 12.58 -8.18
C LEU A 126 -1.18 13.34 -7.52
N SER A 127 -2.37 12.78 -7.61
CA SER A 127 -3.58 13.27 -6.92
C SER A 127 -4.55 12.14 -6.62
N PRO A 128 -5.45 12.31 -5.65
CA PRO A 128 -6.50 11.34 -5.34
C PRO A 128 -7.73 11.47 -6.25
N ASP A 129 -7.64 12.11 -7.40
CA ASP A 129 -8.77 12.40 -8.31
C ASP A 129 -9.60 11.18 -8.71
N TYR A 130 -8.98 10.01 -8.73
CA TYR A 130 -9.66 8.78 -9.10
C TYR A 130 -10.29 8.03 -7.93
N LEU A 131 -10.06 8.49 -6.69
CA LEU A 131 -10.74 7.96 -5.51
C LEU A 131 -12.21 8.44 -5.51
N GLN A 132 -13.16 7.52 -5.48
CA GLN A 132 -14.60 7.81 -5.64
C GLN A 132 -15.35 7.90 -4.30
N THR A 133 -14.69 7.61 -3.20
CA THR A 133 -15.26 7.63 -1.86
C THR A 133 -14.43 8.51 -0.91
N MET A 134 -15.02 8.88 0.20
CA MET A 134 -14.32 9.62 1.24
C MET A 134 -13.29 8.73 1.94
N SER A 135 -12.09 9.25 2.14
CA SER A 135 -11.11 8.62 3.03
C SER A 135 -11.43 8.90 4.50
N LEU A 136 -10.80 8.15 5.41
CA LEU A 136 -10.87 8.40 6.86
C LEU A 136 -10.54 9.86 7.19
N GLY A 137 -9.46 10.40 6.62
CA GLY A 137 -9.08 11.79 6.80
C GLY A 137 -10.14 12.77 6.29
N SER A 138 -10.76 12.47 5.13
CA SER A 138 -11.86 13.29 4.61
C SER A 138 -13.09 13.26 5.51
N ALA A 139 -13.44 12.09 6.06
CA ALA A 139 -14.54 11.94 7.00
C ALA A 139 -14.27 12.65 8.33
N MET A 140 -13.02 12.60 8.82
CA MET A 140 -12.61 13.35 10.02
C MET A 140 -12.78 14.86 9.82
N LYS A 141 -12.26 15.41 8.72
CA LYS A 141 -12.40 16.84 8.40
C LYS A 141 -13.84 17.27 8.13
N TRP A 142 -14.66 16.39 7.57
CA TRP A 142 -16.09 16.64 7.42
C TRP A 142 -16.79 16.83 8.77
N ASN A 143 -16.42 16.00 9.75
CA ASN A 143 -16.97 16.08 11.11
C ASN A 143 -16.33 17.19 11.95
N ASN A 144 -15.04 17.43 11.75
CA ASN A 144 -14.28 18.47 12.44
C ASN A 144 -13.29 19.13 11.46
N PRO A 145 -13.61 20.31 10.91
CA PRO A 145 -12.74 21.01 9.96
C PRO A 145 -11.36 21.42 10.51
N MET A 146 -11.18 21.41 11.83
CA MET A 146 -9.89 21.72 12.49
C MET A 146 -8.94 20.54 12.51
N SER A 147 -9.44 19.32 12.26
CA SER A 147 -8.59 18.12 12.15
C SER A 147 -7.55 18.27 11.05
N ARG A 148 -6.31 17.88 11.34
CA ARG A 148 -5.20 17.86 10.39
C ARG A 148 -4.94 16.45 9.91
N VAL A 149 -4.68 16.33 8.63
CA VAL A 149 -4.50 15.03 7.95
C VAL A 149 -3.24 15.03 7.12
N PHE A 150 -2.30 14.19 7.50
CA PHE A 150 -1.03 14.03 6.80
C PHE A 150 -0.76 12.57 6.45
N SER A 151 -0.04 12.36 5.36
CA SER A 151 0.45 11.03 4.99
C SER A 151 1.90 11.11 4.53
N VAL A 152 2.70 10.11 4.90
CA VAL A 152 4.12 9.99 4.54
C VAL A 152 4.42 8.57 4.07
N ALA A 153 5.02 8.44 2.88
CA ALA A 153 5.41 7.17 2.31
C ALA A 153 6.66 7.31 1.43
N MET A 154 7.33 6.19 1.13
CA MET A 154 8.38 6.17 0.11
C MET A 154 7.81 6.28 -1.30
N ASN A 155 6.60 5.81 -1.54
CA ASN A 155 5.93 5.87 -2.84
C ASN A 155 4.78 6.89 -2.81
N GLY A 156 4.63 7.65 -3.86
CA GLY A 156 3.61 8.68 -3.93
C GLY A 156 2.18 8.14 -3.97
N ASP A 157 1.96 6.98 -4.63
CA ASP A 157 0.65 6.33 -4.68
C ASP A 157 0.14 6.00 -3.27
N GLU A 158 1.00 5.47 -2.42
CA GLU A 158 0.73 5.13 -1.02
C GLU A 158 0.39 6.39 -0.21
N ALA A 159 1.20 7.43 -0.34
CA ALA A 159 0.97 8.68 0.36
C ALA A 159 -0.37 9.32 -0.03
N VAL A 160 -0.64 9.40 -1.33
CA VAL A 160 -1.84 10.06 -1.88
C VAL A 160 -3.11 9.29 -1.52
N LEU A 161 -3.11 7.96 -1.63
CA LEU A 161 -4.29 7.14 -1.36
C LEU A 161 -4.58 6.98 0.14
N SER A 162 -3.54 7.05 0.99
CA SER A 162 -3.71 7.07 2.45
C SER A 162 -4.23 8.42 2.95
N GLY A 163 -3.71 9.53 2.44
CA GLY A 163 -4.17 10.87 2.80
C GLY A 163 -5.55 11.19 2.25
N GLY A 164 -5.82 10.80 1.01
CA GLY A 164 -7.07 11.07 0.33
C GLY A 164 -7.23 12.52 -0.11
N SER A 165 -8.47 12.90 -0.47
CA SER A 165 -8.75 14.18 -1.12
C SER A 165 -8.72 15.41 -0.19
N SER A 166 -8.85 15.21 1.11
CA SER A 166 -8.91 16.31 2.09
C SER A 166 -7.65 16.37 2.97
N ALA A 167 -6.59 15.65 2.64
CA ALA A 167 -5.34 15.76 3.38
C ALA A 167 -4.77 17.18 3.28
N ASP A 168 -4.16 17.66 4.38
CA ASP A 168 -3.40 18.90 4.38
C ASP A 168 -2.14 18.73 3.53
N MET A 169 -1.54 17.53 3.59
CA MET A 169 -0.42 17.18 2.71
C MET A 169 -0.24 15.66 2.64
N ALA A 170 0.06 15.16 1.43
CA ALA A 170 0.64 13.86 1.19
C ALA A 170 2.11 14.05 0.76
N ILE A 171 3.04 13.40 1.44
CA ILE A 171 4.48 13.60 1.27
C ILE A 171 5.11 12.26 0.86
N TRP A 172 5.92 12.28 -0.18
CA TRP A 172 6.64 11.09 -0.63
C TRP A 172 8.08 11.38 -1.02
N PHE A 173 8.85 10.30 -1.16
CA PHE A 173 10.27 10.38 -1.43
C PHE A 173 10.55 10.47 -2.94
N SER A 174 11.31 11.50 -3.35
CA SER A 174 11.79 11.64 -4.74
C SER A 174 13.00 10.73 -4.98
N GLU A 175 12.82 9.71 -5.81
CA GLU A 175 13.91 8.82 -6.24
C GLU A 175 15.04 9.56 -7.00
N LYS A 176 14.72 10.71 -7.58
CA LYS A 176 15.64 11.51 -8.38
C LYS A 176 16.59 12.32 -7.50
N THR A 177 16.07 12.94 -6.44
CA THR A 177 16.83 13.91 -5.64
C THR A 177 17.12 13.46 -4.21
N GLY A 178 16.47 12.38 -3.74
CA GLY A 178 16.59 11.94 -2.37
C GLY A 178 15.89 12.85 -1.36
N LYS A 179 14.99 13.72 -1.82
CA LYS A 179 14.25 14.69 -1.01
C LYS A 179 12.79 14.30 -0.89
N TRP A 180 12.11 14.94 0.04
CA TRP A 180 10.68 14.80 0.23
C TRP A 180 9.92 15.81 -0.60
N VAL A 181 8.90 15.35 -1.30
CA VAL A 181 8.09 16.12 -2.26
C VAL A 181 6.61 15.93 -2.00
N SER A 182 5.81 16.79 -2.62
CA SER A 182 4.35 16.71 -2.59
C SER A 182 3.77 17.06 -3.96
N SER A 183 2.48 17.33 -4.03
CA SER A 183 1.75 17.72 -5.23
C SER A 183 1.15 19.12 -5.10
N SER A 184 1.08 19.84 -6.21
CA SER A 184 0.30 21.07 -6.30
C SER A 184 -1.22 20.87 -6.08
N TYR A 185 -1.66 19.61 -5.97
CA TYR A 185 -3.00 19.28 -5.48
C TYR A 185 -3.19 19.71 -4.02
N TYR A 186 -2.18 19.50 -3.16
CA TYR A 186 -2.27 19.78 -1.72
C TYR A 186 -1.73 21.16 -1.34
N CYS A 187 -0.65 21.62 -1.98
CA CYS A 187 0.00 22.88 -1.62
C CYS A 187 0.64 23.56 -2.83
N SER A 188 0.73 24.89 -2.81
CA SER A 188 1.44 25.66 -3.83
C SER A 188 2.95 25.61 -3.65
N GLU A 189 3.43 25.43 -2.41
CA GLU A 189 4.84 25.25 -2.03
C GLU A 189 4.93 24.41 -0.76
N LEU A 190 6.07 23.74 -0.56
CA LEU A 190 6.31 23.00 0.68
C LEU A 190 6.39 23.95 1.87
N PRO A 191 5.91 23.54 3.07
CA PRO A 191 6.12 24.27 4.31
C PRO A 191 7.61 24.60 4.54
N GLU A 192 7.87 25.70 5.20
CA GLU A 192 9.25 26.15 5.45
C GLU A 192 10.10 25.07 6.16
N TRP A 193 9.52 24.43 7.19
CA TRP A 193 10.22 23.37 7.90
C TRP A 193 10.62 22.21 6.99
N LEU A 194 9.79 21.82 6.03
CA LEU A 194 10.08 20.71 5.10
C LEU A 194 11.11 21.15 4.04
N ARG A 195 11.05 22.40 3.57
CA ARG A 195 12.07 22.96 2.71
C ARG A 195 13.44 22.99 3.40
N MET A 196 13.46 23.42 4.67
CA MET A 196 14.69 23.41 5.48
C MET A 196 15.19 21.97 5.72
N TYR A 197 14.29 21.04 6.04
CA TYR A 197 14.62 19.61 6.19
C TYR A 197 15.28 19.06 4.91
N ASN A 198 14.74 19.37 3.76
CA ASN A 198 15.29 18.96 2.46
C ASN A 198 16.67 19.55 2.14
N THR A 199 17.14 20.58 2.84
CA THR A 199 18.53 21.09 2.65
C THR A 199 19.57 20.11 3.22
N TRP A 200 19.17 19.29 4.19
CA TRP A 200 20.00 18.27 4.85
C TRP A 200 19.76 16.89 4.23
N VAL A 201 19.84 16.70 2.99
CA VAL A 201 19.50 15.45 2.31
C VAL A 201 19.85 14.21 3.15
N GLU A 202 18.96 13.86 4.09
CA GLU A 202 19.21 12.80 5.09
C GLU A 202 19.44 11.45 4.42
N SER A 203 18.85 11.25 3.27
CA SER A 203 19.09 10.08 2.41
C SER A 203 20.58 9.90 2.06
N ASP A 204 21.35 10.97 1.91
CA ASP A 204 22.79 10.87 1.65
C ASP A 204 23.57 10.29 2.83
N HIS A 205 23.12 10.52 4.07
CA HIS A 205 23.69 9.87 5.23
C HIS A 205 23.59 8.35 5.11
N PHE A 206 22.42 7.83 4.79
CA PHE A 206 22.18 6.38 4.65
C PHE A 206 22.87 5.81 3.41
N VAL A 207 22.89 6.55 2.30
CA VAL A 207 23.65 6.17 1.11
C VAL A 207 25.13 5.95 1.44
N ASN A 208 25.75 6.92 2.14
CA ASN A 208 27.17 6.85 2.50
C ASN A 208 27.48 5.81 3.58
N LYS A 209 26.53 5.53 4.47
CA LYS A 209 26.67 4.49 5.49
C LYS A 209 26.71 3.08 4.89
N GLY A 210 26.01 2.85 3.77
CA GLY A 210 25.75 1.52 3.25
C GLY A 210 24.84 0.70 4.16
N TRP A 211 24.39 -0.46 3.70
CA TRP A 211 23.60 -1.38 4.52
C TRP A 211 24.45 -2.56 4.96
N MET A 212 24.73 -2.60 6.23
CA MET A 212 25.41 -3.71 6.90
C MET A 212 24.50 -4.32 7.97
N MET A 213 24.72 -5.57 8.24
CA MET A 213 24.04 -6.28 9.33
C MET A 213 24.28 -5.56 10.67
N LEU A 214 23.23 -5.46 11.47
CA LEU A 214 23.34 -4.93 12.86
C LEU A 214 24.29 -5.81 13.68
N SER A 215 25.15 -5.15 14.45
CA SER A 215 25.95 -5.81 15.49
C SER A 215 25.07 -6.30 16.63
N ASP A 216 25.58 -7.21 17.48
CA ASP A 216 24.82 -7.67 18.65
C ASP A 216 24.58 -6.54 19.68
N GLU A 217 25.46 -5.54 19.72
CA GLU A 217 25.30 -4.34 20.54
C GLU A 217 24.19 -3.43 20.00
N ASP A 218 24.08 -3.30 18.67
CA ASP A 218 23.05 -2.48 18.02
C ASP A 218 21.63 -3.07 18.12
N LYS A 219 21.50 -4.40 18.23
CA LYS A 219 20.20 -5.08 18.37
C LYS A 219 19.48 -4.77 19.68
N SER A 220 20.20 -4.22 20.65
CA SER A 220 19.73 -3.77 21.96
C SER A 220 18.81 -4.75 22.71
N ALA A 221 17.59 -4.96 22.27
CA ALA A 221 16.59 -5.81 22.93
C ALA A 221 16.10 -6.98 22.08
N ALA A 222 16.46 -7.03 20.78
CA ALA A 222 16.06 -8.15 19.91
C ALA A 222 16.99 -9.36 20.10
N ARG A 223 16.41 -10.56 20.04
CA ARG A 223 17.12 -11.83 20.27
C ARG A 223 17.35 -12.64 19.00
N ILE A 224 16.89 -12.14 17.85
CA ILE A 224 17.05 -12.81 16.57
C ILE A 224 18.55 -12.92 16.24
N ARG A 225 19.01 -14.16 16.00
CA ARG A 225 20.38 -14.41 15.62
C ARG A 225 20.56 -14.23 14.11
N LEU A 226 21.48 -13.36 13.73
CA LEU A 226 21.93 -13.21 12.35
C LEU A 226 23.17 -14.08 12.14
N THR A 227 23.14 -14.94 11.12
CA THR A 227 24.17 -15.96 10.93
C THR A 227 25.25 -15.60 9.92
N ASN A 228 24.91 -14.76 8.94
CA ASN A 228 25.79 -14.34 7.87
C ASN A 228 26.04 -12.83 7.94
N HIS A 229 27.28 -12.43 7.84
CA HIS A 229 27.66 -11.02 7.71
C HIS A 229 27.51 -10.58 6.25
N PHE A 230 26.87 -9.43 6.04
CA PHE A 230 26.72 -8.83 4.74
C PHE A 230 27.00 -7.31 4.79
N TYR A 231 27.35 -6.76 3.64
CA TYR A 231 27.50 -5.34 3.40
C TYR A 231 27.07 -4.99 1.97
N TYR A 232 26.16 -4.06 1.83
CA TYR A 232 25.74 -3.51 0.55
C TYR A 232 26.20 -2.06 0.42
N ASP A 233 27.04 -1.81 -0.60
CA ASP A 233 27.53 -0.47 -0.93
C ASP A 233 26.45 0.31 -1.69
N ILE A 234 25.61 1.01 -0.93
CA ILE A 234 24.51 1.82 -1.48
C ILE A 234 25.04 3.01 -2.29
N ALA A 235 26.19 3.58 -1.89
CA ALA A 235 26.78 4.70 -2.61
C ALA A 235 27.22 4.31 -4.02
N ARG A 236 27.82 3.14 -4.17
CA ARG A 236 28.16 2.56 -5.46
C ARG A 236 26.91 2.29 -6.30
N ALA A 237 25.88 1.65 -5.74
CA ALA A 237 24.63 1.35 -6.43
C ALA A 237 23.92 2.65 -6.87
N LYS A 238 23.83 3.67 -5.98
CA LYS A 238 23.29 4.99 -6.33
C LYS A 238 24.02 5.60 -7.52
N LYS A 239 25.35 5.56 -7.52
CA LYS A 239 26.18 6.08 -8.61
C LYS A 239 25.97 5.33 -9.92
N GLU A 240 25.88 4.02 -9.85
CA GLU A 240 25.70 3.13 -11.02
C GLU A 240 24.33 3.35 -11.68
N TYR A 241 23.24 3.39 -10.88
CA TYR A 241 21.88 3.56 -11.38
C TYR A 241 21.43 5.02 -11.44
N ASN A 242 22.23 5.96 -10.98
CA ASN A 242 21.95 7.39 -10.92
C ASN A 242 20.58 7.71 -10.25
N THR A 243 20.26 7.04 -9.16
CA THR A 243 18.98 7.18 -8.48
C THR A 243 19.07 6.85 -6.99
N TYR A 244 18.24 7.53 -6.17
CA TYR A 244 18.03 7.18 -4.77
C TYR A 244 17.06 6.02 -4.56
N ARG A 245 16.47 5.49 -5.63
CA ARG A 245 15.59 4.31 -5.57
C ARG A 245 16.26 3.13 -4.84
N VAL A 246 17.57 3.02 -4.90
CA VAL A 246 18.35 2.00 -4.21
C VAL A 246 18.09 1.95 -2.70
N LEU A 247 17.72 3.09 -2.07
CA LEU A 247 17.38 3.14 -0.64
C LEU A 247 16.07 2.42 -0.32
N LYS A 248 15.13 2.35 -1.27
CA LYS A 248 13.83 1.69 -1.05
C LYS A 248 13.96 0.20 -0.77
N ALA A 249 15.02 -0.43 -1.28
CA ALA A 249 15.33 -1.85 -1.05
C ALA A 249 16.17 -2.08 0.23
N THR A 250 16.24 -1.12 1.10
CA THR A 250 16.99 -1.19 2.37
C THR A 250 16.08 -0.85 3.55
N PRO A 251 16.41 -1.26 4.77
CA PRO A 251 15.62 -0.91 5.95
C PRO A 251 15.56 0.62 6.20
N TYR A 252 16.47 1.37 5.61
CA TYR A 252 16.49 2.84 5.73
C TYR A 252 15.28 3.52 5.11
N ALA A 253 14.55 2.86 4.18
CA ALA A 253 13.28 3.36 3.67
C ALA A 253 12.28 3.62 4.80
N ASN A 254 12.10 2.65 5.70
CA ASN A 254 11.21 2.80 6.86
C ASN A 254 11.74 3.84 7.85
N THR A 255 13.05 3.82 8.10
CA THR A 255 13.69 4.81 9.00
C THR A 255 13.50 6.24 8.48
N LEU A 256 13.66 6.48 7.17
CA LEU A 256 13.43 7.80 6.57
C LEU A 256 11.98 8.26 6.75
N VAL A 257 11.00 7.39 6.51
CA VAL A 257 9.57 7.69 6.76
C VAL A 257 9.32 8.02 8.22
N ARG A 258 9.85 7.22 9.16
CA ARG A 258 9.70 7.44 10.59
C ARG A 258 10.31 8.77 11.04
N VAL A 259 11.55 9.07 10.64
CA VAL A 259 12.24 10.32 11.04
C VAL A 259 11.49 11.54 10.53
N LEU A 260 11.01 11.51 9.27
CA LEU A 260 10.17 12.59 8.77
C LEU A 260 8.84 12.70 9.53
N ALA A 261 8.20 11.57 9.85
CA ALA A 261 6.96 11.55 10.63
C ALA A 261 7.15 12.15 12.03
N GLU A 262 8.25 11.84 12.71
CA GLU A 262 8.59 12.42 14.00
C GLU A 262 8.79 13.94 13.92
N LYS A 263 9.44 14.42 12.86
CA LYS A 263 9.61 15.85 12.59
C LYS A 263 8.26 16.52 12.29
N LEU A 264 7.42 15.91 11.47
CA LEU A 264 6.09 16.40 11.13
C LEU A 264 5.19 16.50 12.37
N ILE A 265 5.21 15.51 13.28
CA ILE A 265 4.46 15.57 14.56
C ILE A 265 4.84 16.83 15.35
N ASP A 266 6.13 17.18 15.40
CA ASP A 266 6.60 18.36 16.11
C ASP A 266 6.22 19.66 15.43
N GLU A 267 6.51 19.79 14.15
CA GLU A 267 6.34 21.02 13.38
C GLU A 267 4.87 21.37 13.14
N GLU A 268 4.06 20.36 12.82
CA GLU A 268 2.62 20.51 12.62
C GLU A 268 1.83 20.38 13.94
N ARG A 269 2.50 20.11 15.07
CA ARG A 269 1.92 19.99 16.41
C ARG A 269 0.74 19.01 16.47
N LEU A 270 0.88 17.85 15.82
CA LEU A 270 -0.19 16.86 15.74
C LEU A 270 -0.53 16.31 17.14
N GLY A 271 -1.82 16.19 17.41
CA GLY A 271 -2.34 15.68 18.68
C GLY A 271 -2.10 16.57 19.90
N VAL A 272 -1.77 17.85 19.71
CA VAL A 272 -1.53 18.80 20.83
C VAL A 272 -2.84 19.36 21.37
N ASP A 273 -3.80 19.67 20.51
CA ASP A 273 -5.12 20.18 20.89
C ASP A 273 -6.14 19.04 21.12
N ASN A 274 -7.44 19.36 21.13
CA ASN A 274 -8.50 18.39 21.33
C ASN A 274 -9.20 18.01 20.00
N ASP A 275 -8.72 18.53 18.88
CA ASP A 275 -9.22 18.20 17.56
C ASP A 275 -8.47 16.96 17.06
N PRO A 276 -9.15 15.83 16.78
CA PRO A 276 -8.47 14.60 16.37
C PRO A 276 -7.74 14.78 15.05
N ASP A 277 -6.44 14.49 15.02
CA ASP A 277 -5.61 14.50 13.82
C ASP A 277 -5.39 13.09 13.26
N LEU A 278 -4.98 12.99 11.99
CA LEU A 278 -4.61 11.74 11.33
C LEU A 278 -3.19 11.83 10.74
N LEU A 279 -2.36 10.86 11.06
CA LEU A 279 -1.07 10.63 10.43
C LEU A 279 -1.02 9.23 9.83
N ALA A 280 -0.97 9.13 8.51
CA ALA A 280 -0.86 7.88 7.77
C ALA A 280 0.58 7.64 7.33
N LEU A 281 1.15 6.50 7.71
CA LEU A 281 2.54 6.11 7.39
C LEU A 281 2.55 4.79 6.63
N ASN A 282 3.43 4.68 5.63
CA ASN A 282 3.71 3.40 5.00
C ASN A 282 5.18 3.00 5.15
N PHE A 283 5.40 1.77 5.59
CA PHE A 283 6.70 1.12 5.71
C PHE A 283 6.82 0.05 4.61
N SER A 284 7.49 0.40 3.52
CA SER A 284 7.52 -0.38 2.27
C SER A 284 8.89 -0.98 1.92
N CYS A 285 9.84 -1.04 2.85
CA CYS A 285 11.17 -1.59 2.54
C CYS A 285 11.12 -3.05 2.05
N LEU A 286 10.11 -3.82 2.49
CA LEU A 286 9.94 -5.21 2.12
C LEU A 286 9.44 -5.41 0.67
N ASP A 287 8.84 -4.39 0.05
CA ASP A 287 8.34 -4.45 -1.34
C ASP A 287 9.44 -4.76 -2.36
N TYR A 288 10.64 -4.31 -2.07
CA TYR A 288 11.79 -4.40 -2.96
C TYR A 288 12.67 -5.60 -2.67
N MET A 289 12.45 -6.27 -1.53
CA MET A 289 13.27 -7.42 -1.10
C MET A 289 12.82 -8.77 -1.65
N SER A 290 11.54 -8.91 -1.95
CA SER A 290 10.89 -10.22 -2.09
C SER A 290 11.47 -11.12 -3.18
N ARG A 291 12.21 -10.56 -4.15
CA ARG A 291 12.77 -11.32 -5.27
C ARG A 291 14.24 -11.71 -5.10
N ASP A 292 14.99 -10.93 -4.32
CA ASP A 292 16.46 -11.07 -4.25
C ASP A 292 16.92 -11.87 -3.02
N PHE A 293 16.08 -11.97 -2.00
CA PHE A 293 16.42 -12.63 -0.74
C PHE A 293 15.45 -13.78 -0.44
N THR A 294 16.03 -14.93 -0.07
CA THR A 294 15.25 -16.09 0.35
C THR A 294 14.60 -15.86 1.71
N ILE A 295 13.52 -16.61 1.96
CA ILE A 295 12.90 -16.66 3.28
C ILE A 295 13.94 -17.09 4.30
N ASP A 296 13.94 -16.45 5.47
CA ASP A 296 14.84 -16.71 6.58
C ASP A 296 16.31 -16.28 6.31
N SER A 297 16.53 -15.39 5.31
CA SER A 297 17.86 -14.79 5.08
C SER A 297 18.26 -13.85 6.22
N SER A 298 19.55 -13.59 6.36
CA SER A 298 20.05 -12.61 7.34
C SER A 298 19.58 -11.20 7.04
N GLU A 299 19.43 -10.85 5.78
CA GLU A 299 18.91 -9.57 5.31
C GLU A 299 17.45 -9.36 5.73
N GLU A 300 16.61 -10.37 5.54
CA GLU A 300 15.21 -10.34 5.94
C GLU A 300 15.06 -10.17 7.46
N LYS A 301 15.84 -10.94 8.23
CA LYS A 301 15.87 -10.83 9.70
C LYS A 301 16.37 -9.46 10.17
N ASP A 302 17.41 -8.92 9.54
CA ASP A 302 17.92 -7.58 9.86
C ASP A 302 16.87 -6.50 9.59
N MET A 303 16.12 -6.62 8.48
CA MET A 303 15.01 -5.71 8.20
C MET A 303 13.89 -5.81 9.23
N LEU A 304 13.53 -7.02 9.67
CA LEU A 304 12.52 -7.21 10.70
C LEU A 304 12.93 -6.59 12.03
N VAL A 305 14.20 -6.76 12.43
CA VAL A 305 14.73 -6.13 13.66
C VAL A 305 14.69 -4.62 13.56
N ARG A 306 15.10 -4.05 12.43
CA ARG A 306 15.08 -2.59 12.22
C ARG A 306 13.65 -2.04 12.12
N LEU A 307 12.73 -2.76 11.51
CA LEU A 307 11.30 -2.42 11.53
C LEU A 307 10.78 -2.34 12.96
N ASP A 308 11.11 -3.32 13.81
CA ASP A 308 10.73 -3.32 15.23
C ASP A 308 11.34 -2.11 15.98
N MET A 309 12.59 -1.76 15.68
CA MET A 309 13.25 -0.57 16.23
C MET A 309 12.57 0.72 15.78
N ASP A 310 12.16 0.83 14.50
CA ASP A 310 11.46 1.99 13.97
C ASP A 310 10.06 2.14 14.62
N ILE A 311 9.33 1.04 14.80
CA ILE A 311 8.06 1.05 15.54
C ILE A 311 8.27 1.47 17.00
N ALA A 312 9.31 0.95 17.67
CA ALA A 312 9.63 1.32 19.04
C ALA A 312 9.95 2.82 19.19
N ALA A 313 10.73 3.37 18.26
CA ALA A 313 11.06 4.79 18.24
C ALA A 313 9.82 5.66 18.00
N LEU A 314 8.97 5.29 17.02
CA LEU A 314 7.71 5.98 16.74
C LEU A 314 6.80 6.00 17.97
N VAL A 315 6.60 4.85 18.63
CA VAL A 315 5.76 4.75 19.83
C VAL A 315 6.34 5.59 20.97
N SER A 316 7.66 5.60 21.15
CA SER A 316 8.32 6.45 22.16
C SER A 316 8.12 7.94 21.86
N LYS A 317 8.16 8.34 20.60
CA LYS A 317 7.87 9.71 20.16
C LYS A 317 6.43 10.11 20.46
N LEU A 318 5.48 9.25 20.15
CA LEU A 318 4.06 9.47 20.42
C LEU A 318 3.79 9.60 21.92
N ASP A 319 4.38 8.71 22.74
CA ASP A 319 4.29 8.80 24.21
C ASP A 319 4.80 10.14 24.75
N ALA A 320 5.92 10.63 24.21
CA ALA A 320 6.56 11.86 24.67
C ALA A 320 5.83 13.13 24.22
N ARG A 321 5.26 13.15 23.02
CA ARG A 321 4.69 14.36 22.41
C ARG A 321 3.17 14.48 22.54
N VAL A 322 2.45 13.38 22.37
CA VAL A 322 0.99 13.34 22.44
C VAL A 322 0.53 12.88 23.82
N GLY A 323 1.30 12.01 24.44
CA GLY A 323 1.00 11.42 25.75
C GLY A 323 0.33 10.06 25.65
N LYS A 324 0.69 9.17 26.58
CA LYS A 324 0.10 7.84 26.67
C LYS A 324 -1.42 7.92 26.86
N GLY A 325 -2.17 7.17 26.04
CA GLY A 325 -3.63 7.14 26.07
C GLY A 325 -4.31 8.25 25.24
N ASN A 326 -3.56 9.25 24.75
CA ASN A 326 -4.12 10.33 23.94
C ASN A 326 -4.05 10.06 22.42
N TYR A 327 -3.45 8.96 21.99
CA TYR A 327 -3.39 8.57 20.60
C TYR A 327 -3.89 7.14 20.39
N THR A 328 -4.36 6.87 19.18
CA THR A 328 -4.64 5.51 18.70
C THR A 328 -3.63 5.17 17.62
N LEU A 329 -2.88 4.09 17.80
CA LEU A 329 -1.99 3.53 16.79
C LEU A 329 -2.61 2.24 16.26
N PHE A 330 -2.87 2.16 14.95
CA PHE A 330 -3.13 0.88 14.31
C PHE A 330 -1.97 0.52 13.39
N VAL A 331 -1.62 -0.77 13.40
CA VAL A 331 -0.62 -1.35 12.50
C VAL A 331 -1.33 -2.42 11.70
N THR A 332 -1.25 -2.34 10.38
CA THR A 332 -1.85 -3.33 9.47
C THR A 332 -0.87 -3.64 8.35
N PHE A 333 -1.19 -4.66 7.56
CA PHE A 333 -0.33 -5.13 6.48
C PHE A 333 -1.07 -5.01 5.15
N SER A 334 -0.36 -4.59 4.11
CA SER A 334 -0.81 -4.63 2.72
C SER A 334 0.05 -5.62 1.96
N GLU A 335 -0.51 -6.25 0.95
CA GLU A 335 0.15 -7.25 0.12
C GLU A 335 0.94 -8.29 0.93
N MET A 336 0.62 -9.54 0.77
CA MET A 336 1.43 -10.60 1.36
C MET A 336 2.63 -10.88 0.46
N ARG A 337 3.75 -11.22 1.06
CA ARG A 337 4.91 -11.70 0.32
C ARG A 337 4.56 -12.94 -0.49
N GLU A 338 4.84 -12.91 -1.77
CA GLU A 338 4.74 -14.08 -2.63
C GLU A 338 5.89 -15.04 -2.36
N LEU A 339 5.56 -16.32 -2.27
CA LEU A 339 6.58 -17.38 -2.21
C LEU A 339 7.10 -17.63 -3.63
N MET A 340 8.42 -17.56 -3.81
CA MET A 340 9.01 -17.82 -5.12
C MET A 340 8.88 -19.29 -5.51
N PRO A 341 8.65 -19.60 -6.80
CA PRO A 341 8.55 -20.97 -7.28
C PRO A 341 9.73 -21.86 -6.89
N GLU A 342 10.94 -21.31 -6.82
CA GLU A 342 12.15 -22.02 -6.39
C GLU A 342 12.05 -22.54 -4.96
N ASP A 343 11.49 -21.74 -4.05
CA ASP A 343 11.34 -22.11 -2.63
C ASP A 343 10.22 -23.15 -2.46
N LEU A 344 9.12 -22.99 -3.18
CA LEU A 344 8.02 -23.95 -3.21
C LEU A 344 8.44 -25.31 -3.78
N ARG A 345 9.26 -25.34 -4.82
CA ARG A 345 9.79 -26.57 -5.40
C ARG A 345 10.71 -27.34 -4.43
N LYS A 346 11.48 -26.64 -3.56
CA LYS A 346 12.27 -27.28 -2.51
C LYS A 346 11.44 -28.13 -1.55
N ILE A 347 10.22 -27.69 -1.29
CA ILE A 347 9.25 -28.43 -0.46
C ILE A 347 8.27 -29.27 -1.28
N LYS A 348 8.58 -29.54 -2.56
CA LYS A 348 7.81 -30.38 -3.51
C LYS A 348 6.39 -29.87 -3.81
N VAL A 349 6.18 -28.57 -3.73
CA VAL A 349 4.94 -27.92 -4.18
C VAL A 349 5.10 -27.60 -5.66
N ASN A 350 4.10 -27.99 -6.47
CA ASN A 350 4.07 -27.63 -7.89
C ASN A 350 3.92 -26.11 -8.06
N SER A 351 4.89 -25.50 -8.72
CA SER A 351 4.96 -24.04 -8.85
C SER A 351 5.77 -23.66 -10.08
N ASP A 352 5.36 -22.59 -10.76
CA ASP A 352 6.11 -22.07 -11.91
C ASP A 352 5.76 -20.58 -12.12
N TYR A 353 6.30 -20.03 -13.19
CA TYR A 353 6.04 -18.65 -13.63
C TYR A 353 5.02 -18.63 -14.76
N PHE A 354 4.07 -17.72 -14.69
CA PHE A 354 3.09 -17.45 -15.73
C PHE A 354 3.46 -16.16 -16.48
N SER A 355 3.73 -16.29 -17.78
CA SER A 355 4.01 -15.13 -18.62
C SER A 355 2.75 -14.62 -19.32
N ILE A 356 2.17 -13.53 -18.82
CA ILE A 356 1.03 -12.87 -19.45
C ILE A 356 1.39 -12.39 -20.87
N PHE A 357 2.64 -11.96 -21.08
CA PHE A 357 3.11 -11.51 -22.40
C PHE A 357 2.96 -12.62 -23.45
N LYS A 358 3.42 -13.84 -23.12
CA LYS A 358 3.31 -15.00 -24.02
C LYS A 358 1.84 -15.36 -24.26
N ALA A 359 1.03 -15.41 -23.20
CA ALA A 359 -0.39 -15.74 -23.29
C ALA A 359 -1.13 -14.75 -24.19
N VAL A 360 -0.91 -13.45 -24.01
CA VAL A 360 -1.55 -12.40 -24.80
C VAL A 360 -1.06 -12.42 -26.26
N ALA A 361 0.22 -12.73 -26.53
CA ALA A 361 0.72 -12.86 -27.89
C ALA A 361 0.02 -13.99 -28.63
N LEU A 362 -0.15 -15.16 -28.00
CA LEU A 362 -0.90 -16.28 -28.56
C LEU A 362 -2.39 -15.97 -28.71
N LEU A 363 -3.00 -15.30 -27.74
CA LEU A 363 -4.39 -14.86 -27.82
C LEU A 363 -4.62 -13.90 -29.00
N LYS A 364 -3.72 -12.94 -29.24
CA LYS A 364 -3.80 -12.06 -30.41
C LYS A 364 -3.78 -12.84 -31.72
N SER A 365 -2.91 -13.84 -31.82
CA SER A 365 -2.83 -14.72 -33.01
C SER A 365 -4.12 -15.53 -33.19
N TYR A 366 -4.66 -16.10 -32.11
CA TYR A 366 -5.91 -16.83 -32.10
C TYR A 366 -7.09 -15.96 -32.57
N LEU A 367 -7.25 -14.77 -32.02
CA LEU A 367 -8.31 -13.84 -32.39
C LEU A 367 -8.18 -13.38 -33.84
N GLY A 368 -6.94 -13.22 -34.34
CA GLY A 368 -6.66 -12.92 -35.73
C GLY A 368 -7.08 -14.05 -36.68
N LEU A 369 -6.96 -15.32 -36.27
CA LEU A 369 -7.43 -16.46 -37.03
C LEU A 369 -8.98 -16.57 -37.03
N VAL A 370 -9.62 -16.33 -35.90
CA VAL A 370 -11.07 -16.47 -35.73
C VAL A 370 -11.84 -15.33 -36.36
N TYR A 371 -11.41 -14.09 -36.15
CA TYR A 371 -12.14 -12.88 -36.51
C TYR A 371 -11.48 -12.06 -37.63
N GLY A 372 -10.35 -12.54 -38.15
CA GLY A 372 -9.55 -11.82 -39.14
C GLY A 372 -8.55 -10.84 -38.52
N PRO A 373 -7.69 -10.24 -39.35
CA PRO A 373 -6.64 -9.34 -38.87
C PRO A 373 -7.22 -8.10 -38.18
N GLY A 374 -6.62 -7.71 -37.06
CA GLY A 374 -7.00 -6.53 -36.29
C GLY A 374 -6.37 -6.51 -34.89
N ASP A 375 -6.31 -5.33 -34.30
CA ASP A 375 -5.85 -5.14 -32.93
C ASP A 375 -6.99 -5.38 -31.92
N TRP A 376 -7.30 -6.65 -31.68
CA TRP A 376 -8.43 -7.10 -30.84
C TRP A 376 -8.26 -6.80 -29.36
N ILE A 377 -7.02 -6.60 -28.89
CA ILE A 377 -6.68 -6.34 -27.50
C ILE A 377 -6.08 -4.93 -27.38
N SER A 378 -6.74 -4.05 -26.64
CA SER A 378 -6.29 -2.69 -26.38
C SER A 378 -5.19 -2.61 -25.35
N ASP A 379 -5.31 -3.38 -24.28
CA ASP A 379 -4.33 -3.43 -23.18
C ASP A 379 -4.50 -4.72 -22.37
N TYR A 380 -3.53 -5.00 -21.52
CA TYR A 380 -3.60 -6.08 -20.51
C TYR A 380 -2.73 -5.72 -19.32
N ASP A 381 -3.15 -6.09 -18.13
CA ASP A 381 -2.44 -5.84 -16.89
C ASP A 381 -2.95 -6.78 -15.79
N GLN A 382 -2.04 -7.36 -15.01
CA GLN A 382 -2.29 -8.09 -13.77
C GLN A 382 -3.58 -8.94 -13.76
N GLY A 383 -3.67 -9.90 -14.65
CA GLY A 383 -4.84 -10.79 -14.73
C GLY A 383 -6.05 -10.18 -15.40
N GLN A 384 -5.94 -9.04 -16.06
CA GLN A 384 -7.02 -8.39 -16.79
C GLN A 384 -6.66 -8.18 -18.26
N ILE A 385 -7.61 -8.43 -19.17
CA ILE A 385 -7.48 -8.21 -20.60
C ILE A 385 -8.53 -7.19 -21.02
N TYR A 386 -8.10 -6.13 -21.69
CA TYR A 386 -8.96 -5.07 -22.23
C TYR A 386 -9.15 -5.31 -23.74
N LEU A 387 -10.36 -5.66 -24.15
CA LEU A 387 -10.71 -5.84 -25.55
C LEU A 387 -10.88 -4.51 -26.27
N ASN A 388 -10.58 -4.49 -27.55
CA ASN A 388 -10.86 -3.36 -28.43
C ASN A 388 -12.36 -3.34 -28.78
N ARG A 389 -13.16 -2.79 -27.89
CA ARG A 389 -14.63 -2.75 -28.03
C ARG A 389 -15.08 -2.00 -29.28
N GLU A 390 -14.31 -0.99 -29.70
CA GLU A 390 -14.62 -0.22 -30.91
C GLU A 390 -14.47 -1.07 -32.18
N LEU A 391 -13.38 -1.84 -32.29
CA LEU A 391 -13.16 -2.77 -33.38
C LEU A 391 -14.24 -3.88 -33.40
N ILE A 392 -14.59 -4.40 -32.22
CA ILE A 392 -15.65 -5.42 -32.03
C ILE A 392 -16.99 -4.89 -32.55
N GLU A 393 -17.35 -3.65 -32.19
CA GLU A 393 -18.56 -2.99 -32.64
C GLU A 393 -18.55 -2.74 -34.16
N GLN A 394 -17.44 -2.20 -34.70
CA GLN A 394 -17.26 -1.99 -36.14
C GLN A 394 -17.43 -3.28 -36.98
N LYS A 395 -16.94 -4.39 -36.42
CA LYS A 395 -17.07 -5.71 -37.05
C LYS A 395 -18.42 -6.40 -36.76
N LYS A 396 -19.30 -5.73 -36.00
CA LYS A 396 -20.62 -6.25 -35.58
C LYS A 396 -20.54 -7.58 -34.85
N ILE A 397 -19.49 -7.80 -34.07
CA ILE A 397 -19.29 -8.97 -33.23
C ILE A 397 -19.99 -8.73 -31.88
N ASN A 398 -20.62 -9.75 -31.33
CA ASN A 398 -21.21 -9.65 -29.98
C ASN A 398 -20.09 -9.62 -28.93
N LEU A 399 -20.07 -8.58 -28.10
CA LEU A 399 -19.02 -8.42 -27.07
C LEU A 399 -18.99 -9.59 -26.07
N LYS A 400 -20.17 -10.09 -25.65
CA LYS A 400 -20.25 -11.24 -24.74
C LYS A 400 -19.64 -12.48 -25.38
N GLU A 401 -19.97 -12.76 -26.65
CA GLU A 401 -19.40 -13.91 -27.38
C GLU A 401 -17.87 -13.79 -27.47
N MET A 402 -17.36 -12.60 -27.76
CA MET A 402 -15.90 -12.36 -27.77
C MET A 402 -15.25 -12.56 -26.39
N GLN A 403 -15.88 -12.07 -25.31
CA GLN A 403 -15.42 -12.29 -23.96
C GLN A 403 -15.39 -13.79 -23.62
N ASP A 404 -16.43 -14.54 -23.96
CA ASP A 404 -16.50 -15.98 -23.72
C ASP A 404 -15.39 -16.72 -24.51
N LYS A 405 -15.16 -16.36 -25.77
CA LYS A 405 -14.08 -16.93 -26.60
C LYS A 405 -12.69 -16.67 -26.01
N VAL A 406 -12.46 -15.46 -25.49
CA VAL A 406 -11.19 -15.14 -24.82
C VAL A 406 -11.07 -15.91 -23.51
N ALA A 407 -12.15 -16.06 -22.76
CA ALA A 407 -12.16 -16.83 -21.53
C ALA A 407 -11.85 -18.32 -21.77
N ASP A 408 -12.50 -18.92 -22.78
CA ASP A 408 -12.26 -20.31 -23.19
C ASP A 408 -10.81 -20.55 -23.65
N PHE A 409 -10.20 -19.55 -24.31
CA PHE A 409 -8.81 -19.64 -24.74
C PHE A 409 -7.84 -19.49 -23.54
N MET A 410 -8.10 -18.55 -22.64
CA MET A 410 -7.20 -18.26 -21.52
C MET A 410 -7.17 -19.37 -20.48
N ILE A 411 -8.29 -20.11 -20.27
CA ILE A 411 -8.33 -21.19 -19.28
C ILE A 411 -7.47 -22.40 -19.66
N GLU A 412 -7.13 -22.54 -20.95
CA GLU A 412 -6.28 -23.63 -21.43
C GLU A 412 -4.78 -23.46 -21.13
N PHE A 413 -4.39 -22.25 -20.66
CA PHE A 413 -3.00 -22.03 -20.30
C PHE A 413 -2.65 -22.69 -18.96
N GLU A 414 -1.54 -23.40 -18.96
CA GLU A 414 -0.95 -23.90 -17.72
C GLU A 414 -0.68 -22.73 -16.75
N GLY A 415 -1.02 -22.90 -15.49
CA GLY A 415 -0.93 -21.86 -14.47
C GLY A 415 -2.19 -21.00 -14.34
N VAL A 416 -3.12 -21.00 -15.29
CA VAL A 416 -4.40 -20.31 -15.15
C VAL A 416 -5.38 -21.21 -14.40
N ALA A 417 -5.79 -20.77 -13.21
CA ALA A 417 -6.71 -21.50 -12.36
C ALA A 417 -8.19 -21.18 -12.66
N LYS A 418 -8.46 -19.96 -13.10
CA LYS A 418 -9.84 -19.50 -13.33
C LYS A 418 -9.89 -18.32 -14.28
N VAL A 419 -10.97 -18.25 -15.06
CA VAL A 419 -11.24 -17.10 -15.94
C VAL A 419 -12.69 -16.66 -15.75
N MET A 420 -12.93 -15.35 -15.77
CA MET A 420 -14.23 -14.72 -15.65
C MET A 420 -14.36 -13.59 -16.66
N THR A 421 -15.56 -13.38 -17.16
CA THR A 421 -15.84 -12.29 -18.09
C THR A 421 -16.49 -11.11 -17.36
N ALA A 422 -16.29 -9.89 -17.85
CA ALA A 422 -16.98 -8.71 -17.36
C ALA A 422 -18.51 -8.88 -17.44
N TYR A 423 -18.99 -9.60 -18.45
CA TYR A 423 -20.41 -9.93 -18.56
C TYR A 423 -20.88 -10.75 -17.35
N SER A 424 -20.19 -11.84 -17.01
CA SER A 424 -20.57 -12.68 -15.85
C SER A 424 -20.50 -11.92 -14.53
N LEU A 425 -19.44 -11.10 -14.33
CA LEU A 425 -19.26 -10.28 -13.13
C LEU A 425 -20.37 -9.23 -12.95
N THR A 426 -20.98 -8.77 -14.06
CA THR A 426 -22.05 -7.76 -14.03
C THR A 426 -23.43 -8.38 -13.86
N HIS A 427 -23.67 -9.58 -14.45
CA HIS A 427 -25.02 -10.16 -14.55
C HIS A 427 -25.27 -11.32 -13.59
N THR A 428 -24.25 -11.78 -12.87
CA THR A 428 -24.35 -12.85 -11.89
C THR A 428 -23.91 -12.36 -10.52
N SER A 429 -24.64 -12.68 -9.46
CA SER A 429 -24.22 -12.41 -8.09
C SER A 429 -23.50 -13.64 -7.53
N PHE A 430 -22.27 -13.43 -7.06
CA PHE A 430 -21.48 -14.49 -6.44
C PHE A 430 -21.50 -14.30 -4.93
N PRO A 431 -22.01 -15.29 -4.14
CA PRO A 431 -22.14 -15.16 -2.69
C PRO A 431 -20.79 -15.28 -1.98
N GLU A 432 -19.86 -16.09 -2.50
CA GLU A 432 -18.59 -16.43 -1.84
C GLU A 432 -17.52 -16.90 -2.83
N GLY A 433 -16.32 -17.16 -2.30
CA GLY A 433 -15.19 -17.72 -3.03
C GLY A 433 -14.52 -16.71 -3.96
N VAL A 434 -13.59 -17.21 -4.80
CA VAL A 434 -12.76 -16.38 -5.70
C VAL A 434 -13.60 -15.49 -6.61
N ASN A 435 -14.74 -15.98 -7.11
CA ASN A 435 -15.64 -15.18 -7.96
C ASN A 435 -16.14 -13.93 -7.25
N ARG A 436 -16.50 -14.05 -5.95
CA ARG A 436 -16.92 -12.91 -5.14
C ARG A 436 -15.77 -11.93 -4.93
N LEU A 437 -14.57 -12.42 -4.67
CA LEU A 437 -13.39 -11.56 -4.50
C LEU A 437 -13.09 -10.78 -5.78
N VAL A 438 -13.13 -11.43 -6.94
CA VAL A 438 -12.95 -10.75 -8.25
C VAL A 438 -14.09 -9.76 -8.51
N GLN A 439 -15.34 -10.11 -8.19
CA GLN A 439 -16.48 -9.21 -8.33
C GLN A 439 -16.32 -7.95 -7.46
N ASN A 440 -15.78 -8.07 -6.25
CA ASN A 440 -15.49 -6.96 -5.36
C ASN A 440 -14.32 -6.08 -5.84
N SER A 441 -13.45 -6.63 -6.70
CA SER A 441 -12.37 -5.89 -7.38
C SER A 441 -12.82 -5.24 -8.70
N PHE A 442 -14.05 -5.52 -9.16
CA PHE A 442 -14.50 -5.16 -10.50
C PHE A 442 -15.16 -3.78 -10.55
N SER A 443 -14.72 -2.94 -11.48
CA SER A 443 -15.39 -1.71 -11.85
C SER A 443 -15.76 -1.72 -13.33
N HIS A 444 -17.04 -1.57 -13.65
CA HIS A 444 -17.53 -1.57 -15.03
C HIS A 444 -16.80 -0.57 -15.96
N LYS A 445 -16.35 0.56 -15.41
CA LYS A 445 -15.69 1.62 -16.19
C LYS A 445 -14.18 1.43 -16.31
N ARG A 446 -13.54 0.82 -15.30
CA ARG A 446 -12.07 0.80 -15.18
C ARG A 446 -11.47 -0.58 -15.42
N SER A 447 -12.19 -1.63 -15.10
CA SER A 447 -11.68 -2.99 -15.22
C SER A 447 -11.72 -3.54 -16.65
N GLY A 448 -10.94 -4.62 -16.88
CA GLY A 448 -10.85 -5.33 -18.14
C GLY A 448 -12.15 -6.03 -18.57
N ASP A 449 -12.12 -6.63 -19.73
CA ASP A 449 -13.24 -7.40 -20.29
C ASP A 449 -13.20 -8.86 -19.89
N VAL A 450 -12.00 -9.39 -19.65
CA VAL A 450 -11.76 -10.75 -19.20
C VAL A 450 -10.75 -10.73 -18.06
N PHE A 451 -11.04 -11.48 -17.02
CA PHE A 451 -10.20 -11.64 -15.82
C PHE A 451 -9.71 -13.07 -15.77
N PHE A 452 -8.46 -13.26 -15.41
CA PHE A 452 -7.94 -14.57 -15.09
C PHE A 452 -7.16 -14.56 -13.77
N CYS A 453 -7.27 -15.66 -13.04
CA CYS A 453 -6.54 -15.90 -11.82
C CYS A 453 -5.54 -17.01 -12.08
N ILE A 454 -4.29 -16.81 -11.71
CA ILE A 454 -3.27 -17.88 -11.72
C ILE A 454 -3.39 -18.74 -10.47
N HIS A 455 -2.82 -19.92 -10.50
CA HIS A 455 -2.75 -20.79 -9.32
C HIS A 455 -1.99 -20.08 -8.19
N PRO A 456 -2.39 -20.28 -6.90
CA PRO A 456 -1.76 -19.60 -5.76
C PRO A 456 -0.26 -19.85 -5.61
N THR A 457 0.27 -20.90 -6.23
CA THR A 457 1.69 -21.29 -6.20
C THR A 457 2.46 -20.84 -7.44
N TRP A 458 1.79 -20.10 -8.34
CA TRP A 458 2.39 -19.56 -9.56
C TRP A 458 2.61 -18.06 -9.40
N VAL A 459 3.67 -17.55 -9.99
CA VAL A 459 4.03 -16.12 -9.97
C VAL A 459 3.93 -15.54 -11.37
N SER A 460 3.37 -14.35 -11.50
CA SER A 460 3.32 -13.63 -12.77
C SER A 460 4.68 -12.99 -13.07
N GLU A 461 5.22 -13.25 -14.31
CA GLU A 461 6.41 -12.59 -14.86
C GLU A 461 6.05 -11.19 -15.42
#